data_bfd4150a94ecbbc0ad80213f0ec67b7a
#
_entry.id   bfd4150a94ecbbc0ad80213f0ec67b7a
#
_cell.length_a   1.000
_cell.length_b   1.000
_cell.length_c   1.000
_cell.angle_alpha   90.00
_cell.angle_beta   90.00
_cell.angle_gamma   90.00
#
_symmetry.space_group_name_H-M   'P 1'
#
loop_
_entity.id
_entity.type
_entity.pdbx_description
1 polymer ?
#
loop_
_entity_poly.entity_id
_entity_poly.type
_entity_poly.pdbx_seq_one_letter_code
_entity_poly.pdbx_strand_id
1 'polypeptide(L)'
;MRSKLVIVALFWFVVACSPDSEQPEYSPAFSSTGSLATEKEYIFGVHPLHNPQRLHEVFSPLMEYLSKNIEGATFKLEASRNYAAYDKKLYAQKFDFALPNPYQTVNSINKGYKIFGKMADDHNFRGIILIRKDSGIKTIEDLKGKVVSYPAPTALAATMMPQYYIQTHGVDVMTEIDNRYVGSQESSIMNVFLKHSSAAATWPLPWIALSRERPDIAESLTVKWQTEPLPNNGLVVRPDVPEGVVKKVSELLFSLHLIAEGKAMLGKMELSAFESADNTTYLSVTKFLEKFSKEVRALK
;
A
#
# COMPACT_ATOMS: atom_id res chain seq x y z
N MET A 1 31.32 -93.72 2.81
CA MET A 1 30.57 -94.50 3.84
C MET A 1 29.37 -93.70 4.28
N ARG A 2 28.23 -94.38 4.16
CA ARG A 2 26.89 -94.07 4.70
C ARG A 2 26.20 -92.75 4.26
N SER A 3 25.43 -92.89 3.19
CA SER A 3 24.28 -92.12 2.76
C SER A 3 23.22 -92.07 3.85
N LYS A 4 22.62 -90.87 4.07
CA LYS A 4 21.32 -90.72 4.72
C LYS A 4 20.37 -90.00 3.80
N LEU A 5 19.41 -90.69 3.33
CA LEU A 5 18.25 -90.28 2.56
C LEU A 5 17.30 -89.47 3.48
N VAL A 6 16.90 -88.28 3.09
CA VAL A 6 15.85 -87.55 3.76
C VAL A 6 14.68 -87.40 2.76
N ILE A 7 13.57 -88.01 3.14
CA ILE A 7 12.29 -87.95 2.42
C ILE A 7 11.62 -86.65 2.80
N VAL A 8 11.32 -85.81 1.81
CA VAL A 8 10.51 -84.60 1.99
C VAL A 8 9.07 -84.89 1.60
N ALA A 9 8.18 -84.93 2.55
CA ALA A 9 6.75 -85.08 2.33
C ALA A 9 6.14 -83.75 1.87
N LEU A 10 5.53 -83.77 0.66
CA LEU A 10 4.84 -82.61 0.08
C LEU A 10 3.40 -82.57 0.64
N PHE A 11 3.08 -81.64 1.45
CA PHE A 11 1.71 -81.38 1.88
C PHE A 11 1.02 -80.42 0.87
N TRP A 12 -0.03 -80.94 0.22
CA TRP A 12 -0.93 -80.11 -0.61
C TRP A 12 -1.95 -79.43 0.29
N PHE A 13 -1.88 -78.09 0.35
CA PHE A 13 -2.97 -77.26 0.91
C PHE A 13 -3.98 -77.00 -0.21
N VAL A 14 -5.18 -77.55 -0.07
CA VAL A 14 -6.35 -77.14 -0.86
C VAL A 14 -6.90 -75.84 -0.22
N VAL A 15 -6.73 -74.74 -0.89
CA VAL A 15 -7.38 -73.45 -0.51
C VAL A 15 -8.80 -73.51 -1.04
N ALA A 16 -9.78 -73.66 -0.18
CA ALA A 16 -11.20 -73.45 -0.50
C ALA A 16 -11.47 -71.98 -0.71
N CYS A 17 -11.90 -71.54 -1.90
CA CYS A 17 -12.45 -70.26 -2.19
C CYS A 17 -13.80 -70.13 -1.48
N SER A 18 -13.90 -69.23 -0.54
CA SER A 18 -15.18 -68.72 -0.01
C SER A 18 -15.80 -67.77 -1.00
N PRO A 19 -17.12 -67.72 -1.17
CA PRO A 19 -17.77 -66.76 -2.08
C PRO A 19 -17.64 -65.33 -1.57
N ASP A 20 -17.44 -64.42 -2.50
CA ASP A 20 -17.36 -62.98 -2.30
C ASP A 20 -18.49 -62.47 -1.41
N SER A 21 -18.12 -61.85 -0.29
CA SER A 21 -18.99 -60.91 0.37
C SER A 21 -18.96 -59.64 -0.47
N GLU A 22 -20.07 -59.25 -1.10
CA GLU A 22 -20.27 -57.96 -1.73
C GLU A 22 -20.00 -56.87 -0.70
N GLN A 23 -18.83 -56.26 -0.80
CA GLN A 23 -18.59 -55.01 -0.11
C GLN A 23 -19.49 -53.94 -0.77
N PRO A 24 -20.21 -53.14 -0.02
CA PRO A 24 -20.99 -52.04 -0.60
C PRO A 24 -20.03 -51.15 -1.36
N GLU A 25 -20.26 -50.99 -2.65
CA GLU A 25 -19.53 -50.08 -3.52
C GLU A 25 -19.71 -48.68 -2.97
N TYR A 26 -18.64 -48.10 -2.39
CA TYR A 26 -18.65 -46.71 -1.88
C TYR A 26 -18.72 -45.78 -3.08
N SER A 27 -19.93 -45.43 -3.50
CA SER A 27 -20.17 -44.33 -4.44
C SER A 27 -20.18 -43.04 -3.65
N PRO A 28 -19.19 -42.14 -3.80
CA PRO A 28 -19.27 -40.81 -3.18
C PRO A 28 -20.47 -40.06 -3.76
N ALA A 29 -21.49 -39.85 -2.92
CA ALA A 29 -22.61 -39.03 -3.30
C ALA A 29 -22.14 -37.56 -3.38
N PHE A 30 -21.85 -37.08 -4.58
CA PHE A 30 -21.69 -35.68 -4.82
C PHE A 30 -23.06 -35.01 -4.69
N SER A 31 -23.28 -34.28 -3.59
CA SER A 31 -24.42 -33.44 -3.44
C SER A 31 -24.30 -32.32 -4.48
N SER A 32 -25.14 -32.36 -5.50
CA SER A 32 -25.26 -31.30 -6.50
C SER A 32 -26.06 -30.09 -6.00
N THR A 33 -26.41 -30.04 -4.71
CA THR A 33 -27.11 -28.94 -4.08
C THR A 33 -26.15 -28.14 -3.21
N GLY A 34 -25.30 -27.41 -3.86
CA GLY A 34 -24.43 -26.41 -3.29
C GLY A 34 -23.58 -25.85 -4.42
N SER A 35 -24.11 -24.94 -5.20
CA SER A 35 -23.27 -23.95 -5.87
C SER A 35 -22.50 -23.28 -4.73
N LEU A 36 -21.30 -23.77 -4.45
CA LEU A 36 -20.30 -22.95 -3.78
C LEU A 36 -20.18 -21.74 -4.70
N ALA A 37 -20.88 -20.66 -4.36
CA ALA A 37 -20.61 -19.36 -4.96
C ALA A 37 -19.10 -19.19 -4.84
N THR A 38 -18.40 -19.30 -5.96
CA THR A 38 -16.94 -19.19 -5.97
C THR A 38 -16.64 -17.81 -5.48
N GLU A 39 -16.16 -17.70 -4.21
CA GLU A 39 -15.73 -16.43 -3.66
C GLU A 39 -14.71 -15.82 -4.61
N LYS A 40 -15.03 -14.64 -5.12
CA LYS A 40 -14.09 -13.93 -5.99
C LYS A 40 -13.10 -13.17 -5.13
N GLU A 41 -11.82 -13.48 -5.32
CA GLU A 41 -10.73 -12.76 -4.67
C GLU A 41 -10.46 -11.44 -5.41
N TYR A 42 -10.40 -10.34 -4.65
CA TYR A 42 -10.04 -9.00 -5.11
C TYR A 42 -8.74 -8.55 -4.46
N ILE A 43 -7.81 -8.09 -5.27
CA ILE A 43 -6.52 -7.56 -4.81
C ILE A 43 -6.64 -6.06 -4.56
N PHE A 44 -6.36 -5.64 -3.34
CA PHE A 44 -6.33 -4.24 -2.93
C PHE A 44 -4.88 -3.77 -2.77
N GLY A 45 -4.39 -3.00 -3.74
CA GLY A 45 -3.03 -2.48 -3.75
C GLY A 45 -2.91 -1.16 -2.97
N VAL A 46 -2.05 -1.10 -1.96
CA VAL A 46 -1.75 0.15 -1.26
C VAL A 46 -0.33 0.60 -1.61
N HIS A 47 -0.17 1.88 -2.00
CA HIS A 47 1.15 2.43 -2.30
C HIS A 47 2.04 2.45 -1.04
N PRO A 48 3.39 2.48 -1.16
CA PRO A 48 4.30 2.41 -0.01
C PRO A 48 4.29 3.67 0.86
N LEU A 49 3.13 4.00 1.46
CA LEU A 49 3.02 5.09 2.43
C LEU A 49 3.67 4.74 3.77
N HIS A 50 3.82 3.45 4.05
CA HIS A 50 4.57 2.86 5.14
C HIS A 50 5.46 1.73 4.61
N ASN A 51 6.35 1.19 5.46
CA ASN A 51 7.01 -0.07 5.15
C ASN A 51 5.99 -1.23 5.05
N PRO A 52 6.33 -2.34 4.36
CA PRO A 52 5.36 -3.41 4.10
C PRO A 52 4.73 -4.03 5.36
N GLN A 53 5.48 -4.23 6.43
CA GLN A 53 4.96 -4.79 7.67
C GLN A 53 3.88 -3.88 8.25
N ARG A 54 4.16 -2.58 8.37
CA ARG A 54 3.20 -1.61 8.89
C ARG A 54 1.98 -1.46 7.98
N LEU A 55 2.14 -1.56 6.64
CA LEU A 55 0.99 -1.58 5.73
C LEU A 55 0.05 -2.73 6.06
N HIS A 56 0.58 -3.93 6.32
CA HIS A 56 -0.26 -5.07 6.73
C HIS A 56 -0.93 -4.83 8.09
N GLU A 57 -0.22 -4.32 9.08
CA GLU A 57 -0.79 -4.02 10.42
C GLU A 57 -1.93 -3.00 10.36
N VAL A 58 -1.82 -2.02 9.45
CA VAL A 58 -2.79 -0.91 9.33
C VAL A 58 -3.97 -1.29 8.43
N PHE A 59 -3.73 -1.96 7.28
CA PHE A 59 -4.76 -2.15 6.25
C PHE A 59 -5.35 -3.56 6.21
N SER A 60 -4.73 -4.60 6.81
CA SER A 60 -5.34 -5.94 6.84
C SER A 60 -6.70 -5.96 7.54
N PRO A 61 -6.93 -5.25 8.67
CA PRO A 61 -8.26 -5.19 9.29
C PRO A 61 -9.34 -4.64 8.35
N LEU A 62 -8.98 -3.70 7.45
CA LEU A 62 -9.91 -3.19 6.44
C LEU A 62 -10.26 -4.27 5.40
N MET A 63 -9.29 -5.08 4.97
CA MET A 63 -9.54 -6.18 4.03
C MET A 63 -10.45 -7.24 4.64
N GLU A 64 -10.23 -7.58 5.91
CA GLU A 64 -11.09 -8.50 6.68
C GLU A 64 -12.51 -7.94 6.81
N TYR A 65 -12.63 -6.65 7.13
CA TYR A 65 -13.92 -5.96 7.23
C TYR A 65 -14.69 -5.99 5.90
N LEU A 66 -14.04 -5.68 4.77
CA LEU A 66 -14.66 -5.72 3.45
C LEU A 66 -15.09 -7.16 3.08
N SER A 67 -14.21 -8.15 3.32
CA SER A 67 -14.51 -9.56 3.04
C SER A 67 -15.71 -10.07 3.85
N LYS A 68 -15.82 -9.68 5.11
CA LYS A 68 -16.92 -10.06 5.99
C LYS A 68 -18.27 -9.45 5.57
N ASN A 69 -18.26 -8.24 5.00
CA ASN A 69 -19.47 -7.46 4.73
C ASN A 69 -19.90 -7.49 3.24
N ILE A 70 -19.14 -8.16 2.35
CA ILE A 70 -19.48 -8.29 0.93
C ILE A 70 -19.56 -9.78 0.58
N GLU A 71 -20.78 -10.31 0.47
CA GLU A 71 -21.03 -11.71 0.16
C GLU A 71 -20.40 -12.11 -1.19
N GLY A 72 -19.76 -13.27 -1.24
CA GLY A 72 -19.09 -13.80 -2.43
C GLY A 72 -17.81 -13.08 -2.84
N ALA A 73 -17.26 -12.22 -1.98
CA ALA A 73 -16.03 -11.48 -2.23
C ALA A 73 -15.03 -11.62 -1.07
N THR A 74 -13.78 -11.90 -1.41
CA THR A 74 -12.64 -11.88 -0.48
C THR A 74 -11.67 -10.81 -0.92
N PHE A 75 -11.17 -10.00 0.00
CA PHE A 75 -10.21 -8.93 -0.28
C PHE A 75 -8.84 -9.27 0.30
N LYS A 76 -7.80 -9.13 -0.52
CA LYS A 76 -6.42 -9.32 -0.10
C LYS A 76 -5.61 -8.05 -0.28
N LEU A 77 -4.91 -7.66 0.78
CA LEU A 77 -3.93 -6.57 0.71
C LEU A 77 -2.71 -7.01 -0.09
N GLU A 78 -2.31 -6.19 -1.05
CA GLU A 78 -1.02 -6.33 -1.70
C GLU A 78 -0.14 -5.10 -1.45
N ALA A 79 0.89 -5.29 -0.62
CA ALA A 79 1.95 -4.33 -0.41
C ALA A 79 3.04 -4.48 -1.48
N SER A 80 3.77 -3.42 -1.75
CA SER A 80 4.91 -3.44 -2.66
C SER A 80 6.18 -2.98 -1.92
N ARG A 81 7.32 -3.60 -2.27
CA ARG A 81 8.61 -3.32 -1.61
C ARG A 81 9.08 -1.87 -1.73
N ASN A 82 8.64 -1.14 -2.77
CA ASN A 82 8.94 0.27 -3.01
C ASN A 82 7.98 0.86 -4.06
N TYR A 83 8.06 2.16 -4.28
CA TYR A 83 7.22 2.90 -5.23
C TYR A 83 7.33 2.37 -6.67
N ALA A 84 8.53 2.10 -7.18
CA ALA A 84 8.71 1.59 -8.54
C ALA A 84 8.05 0.22 -8.77
N ALA A 85 8.10 -0.67 -7.77
CA ALA A 85 7.41 -1.95 -7.82
C ALA A 85 5.89 -1.79 -7.77
N TYR A 86 5.39 -0.83 -7.00
CA TYR A 86 3.97 -0.48 -6.95
C TYR A 86 3.50 0.11 -8.28
N ASP A 87 4.21 1.11 -8.81
CA ASP A 87 3.90 1.75 -10.10
C ASP A 87 3.78 0.72 -11.24
N LYS A 88 4.75 -0.23 -11.29
CA LYS A 88 4.72 -1.31 -12.28
C LYS A 88 3.46 -2.16 -12.19
N LYS A 89 3.01 -2.50 -10.98
CA LYS A 89 1.79 -3.30 -10.77
C LYS A 89 0.53 -2.50 -11.08
N LEU A 90 0.46 -1.26 -10.58
CA LEU A 90 -0.67 -0.37 -10.82
C LEU A 90 -0.88 -0.14 -12.32
N TYR A 91 0.17 0.27 -13.03
CA TYR A 91 0.06 0.59 -14.46
C TYR A 91 -0.10 -0.65 -15.36
N ALA A 92 0.19 -1.85 -14.83
CA ALA A 92 -0.13 -3.12 -15.46
C ALA A 92 -1.50 -3.68 -15.03
N GLN A 93 -2.33 -2.90 -14.34
CA GLN A 93 -3.67 -3.26 -13.87
C GLN A 93 -3.72 -4.56 -13.03
N LYS A 94 -2.70 -4.77 -12.17
CA LYS A 94 -2.64 -5.97 -11.32
C LYS A 94 -3.54 -5.89 -10.09
N PHE A 95 -3.99 -4.71 -9.72
CA PHE A 95 -4.89 -4.49 -8.59
C PHE A 95 -6.34 -4.34 -9.09
N ASP A 96 -7.28 -4.97 -8.40
CA ASP A 96 -8.71 -4.75 -8.62
C ASP A 96 -9.12 -3.39 -8.04
N PHE A 97 -8.70 -3.14 -6.81
CA PHE A 97 -8.81 -1.86 -6.11
C PHE A 97 -7.41 -1.37 -5.74
N ALA A 98 -7.22 -0.07 -5.69
CA ALA A 98 -5.95 0.46 -5.21
C ALA A 98 -6.12 1.80 -4.49
N LEU A 99 -5.16 2.07 -3.58
CA LEU A 99 -4.97 3.34 -2.88
C LEU A 99 -3.61 3.94 -3.31
N PRO A 100 -3.52 4.52 -4.52
CA PRO A 100 -2.34 5.25 -4.98
C PRO A 100 -2.23 6.63 -4.34
N ASN A 101 -1.00 7.22 -4.33
CA ASN A 101 -0.87 8.64 -4.07
C ASN A 101 -1.44 9.47 -5.25
N PRO A 102 -1.69 10.79 -5.09
CA PRO A 102 -2.38 11.57 -6.12
C PRO A 102 -1.65 11.65 -7.46
N TYR A 103 -0.30 11.60 -7.51
CA TYR A 103 0.45 11.47 -8.76
C TYR A 103 0.11 10.15 -9.46
N GLN A 104 0.14 9.05 -8.72
CA GLN A 104 -0.20 7.73 -9.24
C GLN A 104 -1.69 7.62 -9.58
N THR A 105 -2.57 8.30 -8.81
CA THR A 105 -4.01 8.38 -9.07
C THR A 105 -4.27 8.99 -10.45
N VAL A 106 -3.72 10.18 -10.74
CA VAL A 106 -3.86 10.84 -12.03
C VAL A 106 -3.32 9.97 -13.17
N ASN A 107 -2.14 9.38 -12.99
CA ASN A 107 -1.55 8.52 -14.02
C ASN A 107 -2.31 7.21 -14.25
N SER A 108 -2.97 6.67 -13.22
CA SER A 108 -3.74 5.42 -13.31
C SER A 108 -4.99 5.57 -14.19
N ILE A 109 -5.57 6.77 -14.30
CA ILE A 109 -6.70 7.05 -15.20
C ILE A 109 -6.31 6.74 -16.65
N ASN A 110 -5.12 7.16 -17.06
CA ASN A 110 -4.59 6.89 -18.41
C ASN A 110 -4.28 5.41 -18.65
N LYS A 111 -4.33 4.59 -17.57
CA LYS A 111 -4.20 3.13 -17.62
C LYS A 111 -5.54 2.41 -17.45
N GLY A 112 -6.65 3.15 -17.50
CA GLY A 112 -8.01 2.62 -17.51
C GLY A 112 -8.67 2.49 -16.13
N TYR A 113 -7.99 2.83 -15.03
CA TYR A 113 -8.63 2.89 -13.72
C TYR A 113 -9.68 4.00 -13.64
N LYS A 114 -10.70 3.78 -12.81
CA LYS A 114 -11.71 4.78 -12.45
C LYS A 114 -11.51 5.22 -11.01
N ILE A 115 -11.54 6.52 -10.75
CA ILE A 115 -11.55 7.06 -9.38
C ILE A 115 -12.96 6.92 -8.84
N PHE A 116 -13.11 6.39 -7.61
CA PHE A 116 -14.40 6.28 -6.93
C PHE A 116 -14.42 6.94 -5.56
N GLY A 117 -13.23 7.29 -5.02
CA GLY A 117 -13.11 7.94 -3.72
C GLY A 117 -11.69 8.38 -3.42
N LYS A 118 -11.47 8.83 -2.19
CA LYS A 118 -10.17 9.24 -1.66
C LYS A 118 -10.11 9.16 -0.14
N MET A 119 -8.93 9.22 0.43
CA MET A 119 -8.74 9.58 1.83
C MET A 119 -9.22 11.01 2.06
N ALA A 120 -9.92 11.26 3.15
CA ALA A 120 -10.28 12.60 3.59
C ALA A 120 -9.06 13.38 4.12
N ASP A 121 -9.28 14.48 4.83
CA ASP A 121 -8.22 15.28 5.46
C ASP A 121 -7.20 15.84 4.47
N ASP A 122 -7.65 16.42 3.36
CA ASP A 122 -6.80 17.06 2.36
C ASP A 122 -5.79 18.02 2.96
N HIS A 123 -6.19 18.73 4.03
CA HIS A 123 -5.30 19.63 4.76
C HIS A 123 -4.04 18.95 5.30
N ASN A 124 -4.05 17.63 5.50
CA ASN A 124 -2.89 16.83 5.90
C ASN A 124 -2.08 16.32 4.71
N PHE A 125 -2.61 16.36 3.48
CA PHE A 125 -1.85 15.95 2.30
C PHE A 125 -0.99 17.10 1.77
N ARG A 126 0.12 17.34 2.46
CA ARG A 126 1.13 18.35 2.14
C ARG A 126 2.55 17.81 2.35
N GLY A 127 3.50 18.39 1.67
CA GLY A 127 4.90 18.12 1.94
C GLY A 127 5.37 18.81 3.21
N ILE A 128 6.14 18.13 4.04
CA ILE A 128 6.86 18.72 5.17
C ILE A 128 8.35 18.43 5.04
N ILE A 129 9.17 19.42 5.42
CA ILE A 129 10.62 19.29 5.44
C ILE A 129 11.07 19.33 6.89
N LEU A 130 11.68 18.25 7.33
CA LEU A 130 12.20 18.05 8.67
C LEU A 130 13.69 18.39 8.69
N ILE A 131 14.12 19.07 9.76
CA ILE A 131 15.52 19.28 10.10
C ILE A 131 15.75 18.92 11.55
N ARG A 132 17.00 18.70 11.91
CA ARG A 132 17.39 18.63 13.33
C ARG A 132 17.34 20.01 13.96
N LYS A 133 16.86 20.06 15.21
CA LYS A 133 16.83 21.30 16.00
C LYS A 133 18.23 21.89 16.22
N ASP A 134 19.27 21.01 16.24
CA ASP A 134 20.69 21.38 16.42
C ASP A 134 21.44 21.60 15.10
N SER A 135 20.75 21.63 13.94
CA SER A 135 21.39 21.70 12.61
C SER A 135 21.96 23.07 12.24
N GLY A 136 21.51 24.14 12.88
CA GLY A 136 21.86 25.51 12.49
C GLY A 136 21.14 26.00 11.22
N ILE A 137 20.35 25.16 10.52
CA ILE A 137 19.59 25.52 9.30
C ILE A 137 18.44 26.47 9.66
N LYS A 138 18.45 27.65 9.02
CA LYS A 138 17.45 28.71 9.29
C LYS A 138 16.61 29.03 8.07
N THR A 139 17.22 29.05 6.88
CA THR A 139 16.58 29.43 5.60
C THR A 139 16.67 28.28 4.59
N ILE A 140 15.96 28.38 3.47
CA ILE A 140 16.05 27.38 2.37
C ILE A 140 17.43 27.40 1.73
N GLU A 141 18.06 28.57 1.63
CA GLU A 141 19.43 28.71 1.09
C GLU A 141 20.46 27.93 1.88
N ASP A 142 20.25 27.70 3.17
CA ASP A 142 21.14 26.87 3.99
C ASP A 142 21.15 25.40 3.56
N LEU A 143 20.24 24.97 2.68
CA LEU A 143 20.20 23.65 2.10
C LEU A 143 21.15 23.48 0.90
N LYS A 144 21.70 24.56 0.33
CA LYS A 144 22.67 24.48 -0.80
C LYS A 144 23.88 23.62 -0.43
N GLY A 145 24.22 22.71 -1.33
CA GLY A 145 25.30 21.76 -1.16
C GLY A 145 25.04 20.68 -0.10
N LYS A 146 23.84 20.61 0.47
CA LYS A 146 23.50 19.62 1.51
C LYS A 146 22.72 18.44 0.94
N VAL A 147 22.75 17.36 1.72
CA VAL A 147 21.95 16.16 1.44
C VAL A 147 20.54 16.36 1.97
N VAL A 148 19.55 16.14 1.12
CA VAL A 148 18.13 16.04 1.50
C VAL A 148 17.62 14.66 1.14
N SER A 149 17.02 13.97 2.11
CA SER A 149 16.46 12.62 1.92
C SER A 149 14.99 12.68 1.57
N TYR A 150 14.57 11.77 0.67
CA TYR A 150 13.20 11.61 0.18
C TYR A 150 12.86 10.13 0.08
N PRO A 151 11.57 9.72 0.20
CA PRO A 151 11.22 8.30 0.07
C PRO A 151 11.40 7.76 -1.35
N ALA A 152 10.90 8.45 -2.38
CA ALA A 152 10.97 8.03 -3.78
C ALA A 152 10.67 9.20 -4.72
N PRO A 153 11.17 9.19 -5.98
CA PRO A 153 10.91 10.26 -6.95
C PRO A 153 9.42 10.51 -7.24
N THR A 154 8.57 9.49 -7.13
CA THR A 154 7.12 9.53 -7.41
C THR A 154 6.24 9.73 -6.17
N ALA A 155 6.84 9.99 -5.01
CA ALA A 155 6.11 10.34 -3.79
C ALA A 155 5.68 11.81 -3.86
N LEU A 156 4.40 12.09 -4.17
CA LEU A 156 3.94 13.46 -4.42
C LEU A 156 4.16 14.37 -3.21
N ALA A 157 3.52 14.11 -2.07
CA ALA A 157 3.63 14.96 -0.89
C ALA A 157 5.05 14.96 -0.30
N ALA A 158 5.71 13.80 -0.29
CA ALA A 158 6.99 13.64 0.40
C ALA A 158 8.22 13.96 -0.47
N THR A 159 8.05 14.20 -1.76
CA THR A 159 9.17 14.50 -2.66
C THR A 159 8.86 15.65 -3.61
N MET A 160 7.84 15.49 -4.47
CA MET A 160 7.60 16.48 -5.51
C MET A 160 7.19 17.84 -4.93
N MET A 161 6.31 17.85 -3.96
CA MET A 161 5.88 19.10 -3.33
C MET A 161 7.03 19.79 -2.55
N PRO A 162 7.83 19.10 -1.72
CA PRO A 162 9.03 19.68 -1.12
C PRO A 162 10.08 20.13 -2.14
N GLN A 163 10.34 19.37 -3.20
CA GLN A 163 11.27 19.79 -4.27
C GLN A 163 10.78 21.05 -4.97
N TYR A 164 9.49 21.13 -5.27
CA TYR A 164 8.89 22.35 -5.84
C TYR A 164 8.98 23.54 -4.89
N TYR A 165 8.74 23.32 -3.59
CA TYR A 165 8.88 24.34 -2.57
C TYR A 165 10.32 24.90 -2.51
N ILE A 166 11.32 24.02 -2.44
CA ILE A 166 12.73 24.43 -2.42
C ILE A 166 13.07 25.23 -3.68
N GLN A 167 12.67 24.74 -4.86
CA GLN A 167 12.91 25.37 -6.17
C GLN A 167 12.35 26.79 -6.22
N THR A 168 11.09 26.95 -5.80
CA THR A 168 10.40 28.27 -5.84
C THR A 168 10.83 29.23 -4.74
N HIS A 169 11.67 28.76 -3.79
CA HIS A 169 12.27 29.59 -2.75
C HIS A 169 13.79 29.85 -2.98
N GLY A 170 14.23 29.79 -4.23
CA GLY A 170 15.53 30.31 -4.64
C GLY A 170 16.71 29.33 -4.56
N VAL A 171 16.44 28.01 -4.42
CA VAL A 171 17.46 26.97 -4.46
C VAL A 171 17.15 26.00 -5.60
N ASP A 172 18.03 25.89 -6.58
CA ASP A 172 17.88 24.87 -7.64
C ASP A 172 18.05 23.48 -7.03
N VAL A 173 16.88 22.82 -6.85
CA VAL A 173 16.82 21.53 -6.17
C VAL A 173 17.55 20.43 -6.93
N MET A 174 17.75 20.57 -8.24
CA MET A 174 18.38 19.54 -9.07
C MET A 174 19.91 19.68 -9.14
N THR A 175 20.43 20.90 -9.00
CA THR A 175 21.85 21.18 -9.15
C THR A 175 22.53 21.63 -7.84
N GLU A 176 21.79 22.23 -6.90
CA GLU A 176 22.33 22.75 -5.63
C GLU A 176 22.04 21.83 -4.43
N ILE A 177 21.25 20.74 -4.60
CA ILE A 177 20.90 19.77 -3.54
C ILE A 177 21.38 18.36 -3.91
N ASP A 178 21.98 17.63 -2.96
CA ASP A 178 22.19 16.17 -3.09
C ASP A 178 20.87 15.46 -2.71
N ASN A 179 20.06 15.12 -3.72
CA ASN A 179 18.76 14.47 -3.54
C ASN A 179 18.94 12.95 -3.33
N ARG A 180 18.66 12.44 -2.13
CA ARG A 180 18.76 11.00 -1.81
C ARG A 180 17.41 10.35 -1.66
N TYR A 181 17.12 9.35 -2.51
CA TYR A 181 15.91 8.55 -2.45
C TYR A 181 16.16 7.26 -1.65
N VAL A 182 15.51 7.13 -0.49
CA VAL A 182 15.85 6.13 0.54
C VAL A 182 14.80 5.04 0.74
N GLY A 183 13.79 4.99 -0.14
CA GLY A 183 12.85 3.88 -0.29
C GLY A 183 11.57 3.96 0.53
N SER A 184 11.56 4.58 1.72
CA SER A 184 10.37 4.73 2.56
C SER A 184 10.32 6.07 3.29
N GLN A 185 9.13 6.40 3.81
CA GLN A 185 8.90 7.62 4.60
C GLN A 185 9.73 7.59 5.89
N GLU A 186 9.68 6.47 6.60
CA GLU A 186 10.42 6.25 7.84
C GLU A 186 11.93 6.36 7.60
N SER A 187 12.44 5.76 6.50
CA SER A 187 13.86 5.87 6.14
C SER A 187 14.26 7.31 5.89
N SER A 188 13.40 8.12 5.24
CA SER A 188 13.69 9.55 5.02
C SER A 188 13.85 10.29 6.35
N ILE A 189 12.92 10.10 7.29
CA ILE A 189 12.96 10.71 8.62
C ILE A 189 14.20 10.21 9.39
N MET A 190 14.47 8.91 9.36
CA MET A 190 15.62 8.32 10.04
C MET A 190 16.95 8.86 9.54
N ASN A 191 17.08 9.15 8.24
CA ASN A 191 18.31 9.71 7.68
C ASN A 191 18.67 11.07 8.30
N VAL A 192 17.71 11.98 8.50
CA VAL A 192 17.99 13.26 9.15
C VAL A 192 18.21 13.08 10.66
N PHE A 193 17.49 12.19 11.30
CA PHE A 193 17.69 11.87 12.73
C PHE A 193 19.12 11.38 13.00
N LEU A 194 19.62 10.44 12.17
CA LEU A 194 20.95 9.84 12.26
C LEU A 194 22.07 10.73 11.66
N LYS A 195 21.74 11.95 11.22
CA LYS A 195 22.70 12.90 10.59
C LYS A 195 23.29 12.40 9.25
N HIS A 196 22.64 11.44 8.58
CA HIS A 196 23.04 11.00 7.23
C HIS A 196 22.55 11.97 6.15
N SER A 197 21.56 12.80 6.46
CA SER A 197 21.12 13.94 5.66
C SER A 197 20.92 15.17 6.54
N SER A 198 20.98 16.34 5.93
CA SER A 198 20.79 17.62 6.62
C SER A 198 19.31 17.97 6.80
N ALA A 199 18.47 17.49 5.87
CA ALA A 199 17.03 17.60 5.93
C ALA A 199 16.39 16.30 5.41
N ALA A 200 15.12 16.09 5.75
CA ALA A 200 14.29 15.00 5.23
C ALA A 200 12.94 15.53 4.80
N ALA A 201 12.46 15.06 3.66
CA ALA A 201 11.11 15.35 3.23
C ALA A 201 10.20 14.12 3.48
N THR A 202 9.01 14.40 3.95
CA THR A 202 7.94 13.45 4.21
C THR A 202 6.58 14.16 4.15
N TRP A 203 5.53 13.59 4.73
CA TRP A 203 4.24 14.21 4.90
C TRP A 203 3.68 13.94 6.31
N PRO A 204 2.63 14.64 6.78
CA PRO A 204 2.20 14.61 8.18
C PRO A 204 1.93 13.23 8.76
N LEU A 205 1.22 12.33 8.05
CA LEU A 205 0.80 11.07 8.63
C LEU A 205 1.97 10.17 9.10
N PRO A 206 2.97 9.85 8.27
CA PRO A 206 4.14 9.08 8.71
C PRO A 206 4.94 9.79 9.81
N TRP A 207 5.00 11.13 9.77
CA TRP A 207 5.67 11.91 10.81
C TRP A 207 4.96 11.79 12.15
N ILE A 208 3.63 11.97 12.19
CA ILE A 208 2.81 11.84 13.39
C ILE A 208 2.94 10.43 13.98
N ALA A 209 2.79 9.40 13.14
CA ALA A 209 2.89 8.01 13.55
C ALA A 209 4.26 7.69 14.16
N LEU A 210 5.36 8.04 13.45
CA LEU A 210 6.72 7.78 13.93
C LEU A 210 7.08 8.59 15.18
N SER A 211 6.63 9.85 15.25
CA SER A 211 6.85 10.71 16.42
C SER A 211 6.19 10.18 17.70
N ARG A 212 5.04 9.54 17.56
CA ARG A 212 4.34 8.88 18.68
C ARG A 212 5.06 7.62 19.14
N GLU A 213 5.58 6.83 18.21
CA GLU A 213 6.30 5.59 18.50
C GLU A 213 7.72 5.83 19.01
N ARG A 214 8.34 6.93 18.58
CA ARG A 214 9.73 7.29 18.87
C ARG A 214 9.82 8.74 19.34
N PRO A 215 9.52 9.02 20.61
CA PRO A 215 9.59 10.36 21.19
C PRO A 215 10.98 11.01 21.05
N ASP A 216 12.06 10.22 21.09
CA ASP A 216 13.43 10.68 20.88
C ASP A 216 13.65 11.35 19.51
N ILE A 217 12.96 10.86 18.48
CA ILE A 217 12.95 11.47 17.14
C ILE A 217 12.19 12.81 17.17
N ALA A 218 11.01 12.83 17.80
CA ALA A 218 10.21 14.03 17.93
C ALA A 218 10.92 15.14 18.74
N GLU A 219 11.69 14.75 19.76
CA GLU A 219 12.51 15.68 20.53
C GLU A 219 13.67 16.29 19.73
N SER A 220 14.27 15.48 18.83
CA SER A 220 15.45 15.86 18.03
C SER A 220 15.12 16.63 16.76
N LEU A 221 13.96 16.39 16.16
CA LEU A 221 13.57 16.93 14.87
C LEU A 221 12.48 18.01 15.01
N THR A 222 12.36 18.82 13.96
CA THR A 222 11.29 19.81 13.82
C THR A 222 10.84 19.90 12.37
N VAL A 223 9.54 20.13 12.14
CA VAL A 223 9.01 20.56 10.85
C VAL A 223 9.44 22.02 10.64
N LYS A 224 10.34 22.23 9.71
CA LYS A 224 10.85 23.58 9.42
C LYS A 224 10.04 24.29 8.35
N TRP A 225 9.64 23.56 7.29
CA TRP A 225 8.82 24.10 6.22
C TRP A 225 7.73 23.09 5.82
N GLN A 226 6.65 23.63 5.28
CA GLN A 226 5.53 22.86 4.77
C GLN A 226 4.95 23.51 3.52
N THR A 227 4.39 22.70 2.64
CA THR A 227 3.77 23.15 1.39
C THR A 227 2.27 23.39 1.59
N GLU A 228 1.65 24.06 0.61
CA GLU A 228 0.19 24.06 0.49
C GLU A 228 -0.33 22.62 0.27
N PRO A 229 -1.55 22.30 0.72
CA PRO A 229 -2.12 20.97 0.56
C PRO A 229 -2.64 20.73 -0.86
N LEU A 230 -2.77 19.44 -1.20
CA LEU A 230 -3.45 18.92 -2.39
C LEU A 230 -4.48 17.86 -1.97
N PRO A 231 -5.39 17.43 -2.86
CA PRO A 231 -6.26 16.28 -2.62
C PRO A 231 -5.46 15.05 -2.19
N ASN A 232 -5.97 14.34 -1.19
CA ASN A 232 -5.33 13.18 -0.59
C ASN A 232 -5.35 11.95 -1.52
N ASN A 233 -4.74 10.84 -1.08
CA ASN A 233 -4.60 9.58 -1.79
C ASN A 233 -5.93 9.08 -2.34
N GLY A 234 -5.95 8.75 -3.64
CA GLY A 234 -7.16 8.33 -4.34
C GLY A 234 -7.50 6.87 -4.09
N LEU A 235 -8.78 6.56 -4.18
CA LEU A 235 -9.29 5.21 -4.31
C LEU A 235 -9.65 4.98 -5.78
N VAL A 236 -8.97 4.01 -6.39
CA VAL A 236 -9.20 3.67 -7.78
C VAL A 236 -9.60 2.21 -7.94
N VAL A 237 -10.36 1.92 -8.98
CA VAL A 237 -10.87 0.59 -9.29
C VAL A 237 -10.63 0.24 -10.75
N ARG A 238 -10.25 -1.02 -11.03
CA ARG A 238 -10.09 -1.53 -12.38
C ARG A 238 -11.47 -1.64 -13.06
N PRO A 239 -11.60 -1.32 -14.35
CA PRO A 239 -12.92 -1.14 -15.01
C PRO A 239 -13.74 -2.43 -15.15
N ASP A 240 -13.11 -3.62 -15.02
CA ASP A 240 -13.77 -4.92 -15.09
C ASP A 240 -14.35 -5.42 -13.74
N VAL A 241 -14.12 -4.68 -12.66
CA VAL A 241 -14.74 -4.98 -11.36
C VAL A 241 -16.24 -4.65 -11.43
N PRO A 242 -17.14 -5.58 -11.05
CA PRO A 242 -18.58 -5.36 -11.12
C PRO A 242 -19.02 -4.12 -10.35
N GLU A 243 -19.88 -3.30 -10.95
CA GLU A 243 -20.37 -2.05 -10.33
C GLU A 243 -21.03 -2.26 -8.97
N GLY A 244 -21.75 -3.38 -8.80
CA GLY A 244 -22.36 -3.75 -7.52
C GLY A 244 -21.34 -3.95 -6.40
N VAL A 245 -20.15 -4.50 -6.72
CA VAL A 245 -19.06 -4.64 -5.75
C VAL A 245 -18.44 -3.28 -5.45
N VAL A 246 -18.18 -2.46 -6.47
CA VAL A 246 -17.62 -1.10 -6.30
C VAL A 246 -18.54 -0.27 -5.40
N LYS A 247 -19.86 -0.32 -5.64
CA LYS A 247 -20.85 0.39 -4.83
C LYS A 247 -20.79 -0.05 -3.36
N LYS A 248 -20.79 -1.36 -3.09
CA LYS A 248 -20.70 -1.88 -1.71
C LYS A 248 -19.40 -1.50 -1.02
N VAL A 249 -18.26 -1.60 -1.72
CA VAL A 249 -16.96 -1.14 -1.20
C VAL A 249 -17.01 0.34 -0.84
N SER A 250 -17.56 1.18 -1.73
CA SER A 250 -17.70 2.62 -1.48
C SER A 250 -18.57 2.92 -0.27
N GLU A 251 -19.75 2.29 -0.16
CA GLU A 251 -20.67 2.45 0.96
C GLU A 251 -20.00 2.09 2.30
N LEU A 252 -19.29 0.96 2.35
CA LEU A 252 -18.59 0.51 3.54
C LEU A 252 -17.43 1.45 3.91
N LEU A 253 -16.59 1.85 2.96
CA LEU A 253 -15.46 2.74 3.20
C LEU A 253 -15.92 4.12 3.69
N PHE A 254 -16.94 4.69 3.04
CA PHE A 254 -17.41 6.06 3.36
C PHE A 254 -18.20 6.12 4.66
N SER A 255 -18.69 4.98 5.18
CA SER A 255 -19.37 4.89 6.46
C SER A 255 -18.51 4.44 7.63
N LEU A 256 -17.23 4.11 7.43
CA LEU A 256 -16.32 3.64 8.50
C LEU A 256 -16.29 4.57 9.70
N HIS A 257 -16.29 5.87 9.48
CA HIS A 257 -16.24 6.89 10.54
C HIS A 257 -17.50 6.92 11.42
N LEU A 258 -18.57 6.24 11.03
CA LEU A 258 -19.83 6.17 11.79
C LEU A 258 -19.85 5.03 12.83
N ILE A 259 -19.03 4.01 12.66
CA ILE A 259 -19.02 2.81 13.49
C ILE A 259 -17.76 2.69 14.34
N ALA A 260 -17.83 2.10 15.52
CA ALA A 260 -16.71 1.98 16.45
C ALA A 260 -15.51 1.20 15.86
N GLU A 261 -15.78 0.06 15.20
CA GLU A 261 -14.76 -0.74 14.52
C GLU A 261 -14.06 0.07 13.40
N GLY A 262 -14.83 0.81 12.62
CA GLY A 262 -14.32 1.68 11.56
C GLY A 262 -13.45 2.81 12.09
N LYS A 263 -13.88 3.48 13.18
CA LYS A 263 -13.06 4.50 13.85
C LYS A 263 -11.73 3.95 14.35
N ALA A 264 -11.71 2.71 14.86
CA ALA A 264 -10.48 2.06 15.29
C ALA A 264 -9.51 1.79 14.11
N MET A 265 -10.05 1.34 12.96
CA MET A 265 -9.26 1.17 11.73
C MET A 265 -8.72 2.50 11.19
N LEU A 266 -9.59 3.51 11.09
CA LEU A 266 -9.21 4.86 10.64
C LEU A 266 -8.15 5.49 11.56
N GLY A 267 -8.26 5.30 12.88
CA GLY A 267 -7.27 5.77 13.85
C GLY A 267 -5.88 5.17 13.63
N LYS A 268 -5.78 3.90 13.23
CA LYS A 268 -4.49 3.29 12.84
C LYS A 268 -3.91 3.88 11.56
N MET A 269 -4.79 4.37 10.66
CA MET A 269 -4.40 5.05 9.41
C MET A 269 -4.07 6.53 9.61
N GLU A 270 -4.25 7.09 10.82
CA GLU A 270 -4.19 8.54 11.10
C GLU A 270 -5.16 9.33 10.20
N LEU A 271 -6.35 8.80 9.95
CA LEU A 271 -7.32 9.29 8.99
C LEU A 271 -8.68 9.49 9.66
N SER A 272 -9.41 10.56 9.30
CA SER A 272 -10.76 10.79 9.82
C SER A 272 -11.84 9.99 9.08
N ALA A 273 -11.72 9.85 7.75
CA ALA A 273 -12.69 9.15 6.91
C ALA A 273 -12.12 8.82 5.52
N PHE A 274 -12.85 8.01 4.77
CA PHE A 274 -12.81 8.00 3.30
C PHE A 274 -14.02 8.75 2.77
N GLU A 275 -13.89 9.37 1.59
CA GLU A 275 -14.96 10.14 0.97
C GLU A 275 -15.01 9.96 -0.55
N SER A 276 -16.14 10.32 -1.16
CA SER A 276 -16.32 10.24 -2.61
C SER A 276 -15.38 11.21 -3.34
N ALA A 277 -14.82 10.78 -4.44
CA ALA A 277 -14.02 11.60 -5.33
C ALA A 277 -14.12 11.09 -6.78
N ASP A 278 -13.77 11.95 -7.71
CA ASP A 278 -13.76 11.68 -9.15
C ASP A 278 -12.57 12.39 -9.83
N ASN A 279 -12.55 12.36 -11.16
CA ASN A 279 -11.49 12.99 -11.94
C ASN A 279 -11.40 14.52 -11.69
N THR A 280 -12.51 15.19 -11.40
CA THR A 280 -12.53 16.65 -11.17
C THR A 280 -11.82 17.02 -9.87
N THR A 281 -11.90 16.15 -8.87
CA THR A 281 -11.20 16.29 -7.58
C THR A 281 -9.69 16.45 -7.77
N TYR A 282 -9.10 15.77 -8.77
CA TYR A 282 -7.65 15.74 -8.99
C TYR A 282 -7.13 16.75 -10.03
N LEU A 283 -7.97 17.67 -10.52
CA LEU A 283 -7.53 18.72 -11.45
C LEU A 283 -6.44 19.64 -10.86
N SER A 284 -6.47 19.92 -9.56
CA SER A 284 -5.42 20.68 -8.89
C SER A 284 -4.09 19.94 -8.85
N VAL A 285 -4.12 18.63 -8.73
CA VAL A 285 -2.94 17.75 -8.81
C VAL A 285 -2.35 17.80 -10.21
N THR A 286 -3.17 17.66 -11.25
CA THR A 286 -2.72 17.78 -12.66
C THR A 286 -2.02 19.11 -12.90
N LYS A 287 -2.62 20.22 -12.48
CA LYS A 287 -2.02 21.57 -12.59
C LYS A 287 -0.69 21.67 -11.82
N PHE A 288 -0.60 21.06 -10.63
CA PHE A 288 0.65 21.02 -9.87
C PHE A 288 1.74 20.22 -10.63
N LEU A 289 1.39 19.08 -11.20
CA LEU A 289 2.32 18.24 -11.97
C LEU A 289 2.87 18.94 -13.21
N GLU A 290 2.04 19.73 -13.89
CA GLU A 290 2.46 20.59 -15.03
C GLU A 290 3.51 21.61 -14.57
N LYS A 291 3.25 22.34 -13.46
CA LYS A 291 4.20 23.30 -12.89
C LYS A 291 5.49 22.61 -12.46
N PHE A 292 5.39 21.50 -11.73
CA PHE A 292 6.53 20.72 -11.29
C PHE A 292 7.39 20.25 -12.47
N SER A 293 6.76 19.74 -13.53
CA SER A 293 7.47 19.26 -14.73
C SER A 293 8.23 20.36 -15.44
N LYS A 294 7.69 21.59 -15.44
CA LYS A 294 8.30 22.75 -16.05
C LYS A 294 9.44 23.35 -15.22
N GLU A 295 9.26 23.42 -13.91
CA GLU A 295 10.12 24.20 -13.01
C GLU A 295 11.18 23.36 -12.27
N VAL A 296 10.95 22.06 -12.11
CA VAL A 296 11.86 21.18 -11.35
C VAL A 296 12.50 20.12 -12.23
N ARG A 297 11.70 19.20 -12.76
CA ARG A 297 12.17 18.11 -13.62
C ARG A 297 11.04 17.45 -14.38
N ALA A 298 11.36 16.93 -15.56
CA ALA A 298 10.41 16.15 -16.35
C ALA A 298 9.87 14.94 -15.55
N LEU A 299 8.58 14.68 -15.70
CA LEU A 299 7.92 13.48 -15.18
C LEU A 299 8.10 12.35 -16.21
N LYS A 300 8.46 11.17 -15.71
CA LYS A 300 8.65 9.95 -16.53
C LYS A 300 7.37 9.16 -16.62
#